data_a3d7906eccce36d9a6cc4ff3a08bcb72
#
_entry.id   a3d7906eccce36d9a6cc4ff3a08bcb72
#
_cell.length_a   1.000
_cell.length_b   1.000
_cell.length_c   1.000
_cell.angle_alpha   90.00
_cell.angle_beta   90.00
_cell.angle_gamma   90.00
#
_symmetry.space_group_name_H-M   'P 1'
#
loop_
_entity.id
_entity.type
_entity.pdbx_description
1 polymer ?
#
loop_
_entity_poly.entity_id
_entity_poly.type
_entity_poly.pdbx_seq_one_letter_code
_entity_poly.pdbx_strand_id
1 'polypeptide(L)'
;TREHLPMDVSRPAVTFALNNCILCGDCGRVCKEVQGMSILHFAGRGPGLHIEAGDDQPISTTHCVSCGQCAAVCPTGAIAVKTHIGAAWRALHDPQKRVVIQIAPAVRVAIGEAYGLPAGENVLDKLVTALKIMGADEIYDTIFGADLTVREESKEFLRRLETGENLPLMTSCCPSWVRYVEQERPQFIKNLSSALSPMQM
;
A
#
# COMPACT_ATOMS: atom_id res chain seq x y z
N THR A 1 12.00 26.18 20.94
CA THR A 1 11.28 24.88 21.07
C THR A 1 10.34 24.76 19.87
N ARG A 2 10.43 23.66 19.11
CA ARG A 2 9.46 23.34 18.06
C ARG A 2 8.06 23.23 18.68
N GLU A 3 7.03 23.77 18.00
CA GLU A 3 5.65 23.50 18.36
C GLU A 3 5.37 22.01 18.23
N HIS A 4 4.55 21.47 19.14
CA HIS A 4 4.16 20.08 19.11
C HIS A 4 3.11 19.89 18.01
N LEU A 5 3.48 19.22 16.91
CA LEU A 5 2.57 18.94 15.81
C LEU A 5 1.77 17.66 16.10
N PRO A 6 0.46 17.66 15.83
CA PRO A 6 -0.36 16.46 15.97
C PRO A 6 0.09 15.38 14.96
N MET A 7 -0.10 14.12 15.34
CA MET A 7 0.12 13.00 14.41
C MET A 7 -1.01 12.96 13.39
N ASP A 8 -0.67 13.01 12.09
CA ASP A 8 -1.64 12.78 11.03
C ASP A 8 -1.74 11.28 10.71
N VAL A 9 -2.93 10.73 10.92
CA VAL A 9 -3.30 9.33 10.64
C VAL A 9 -4.45 9.23 9.63
N SER A 10 -4.73 10.31 8.92
CA SER A 10 -5.89 10.44 8.03
C SER A 10 -5.83 9.50 6.81
N ARG A 11 -4.63 9.12 6.36
CA ARG A 11 -4.47 8.12 5.28
C ARG A 11 -4.45 6.69 5.81
N PRO A 12 -4.98 5.73 5.03
CA PRO A 12 -4.95 4.32 5.42
C PRO A 12 -3.55 3.70 5.38
N ALA A 13 -2.64 4.20 4.54
CA ALA A 13 -1.34 3.56 4.28
C ALA A 13 -0.19 4.09 5.13
N VAL A 14 -0.18 5.38 5.49
CA VAL A 14 0.94 6.02 6.20
C VAL A 14 0.48 6.89 7.35
N THR A 15 1.36 7.07 8.33
CA THR A 15 1.20 7.97 9.48
C THR A 15 2.33 9.00 9.49
N PHE A 16 2.05 10.21 9.95
CA PHE A 16 3.01 11.31 10.07
C PHE A 16 3.14 11.73 11.52
N ALA A 17 4.25 11.37 12.15
CA ALA A 17 4.65 11.81 13.50
C ALA A 17 5.76 12.86 13.36
N LEU A 18 5.41 14.05 12.88
CA LEU A 18 6.36 15.09 12.46
C LEU A 18 7.25 15.62 13.58
N ASN A 19 6.90 15.37 14.85
CA ASN A 19 7.78 15.68 15.97
C ASN A 19 9.12 14.92 15.93
N ASN A 20 9.17 13.76 15.25
CA ASN A 20 10.37 12.97 15.05
C ASN A 20 11.14 13.35 13.77
N CYS A 21 10.66 14.35 13.02
CA CYS A 21 11.24 14.74 11.75
C CYS A 21 12.52 15.55 11.94
N ILE A 22 13.61 15.14 11.25
CA ILE A 22 14.90 15.84 11.25
C ILE A 22 15.06 16.81 10.06
N LEU A 23 14.03 17.02 9.27
CA LEU A 23 14.01 17.92 8.11
C LEU A 23 15.03 17.56 7.02
N CYS A 24 15.35 16.30 6.79
CA CYS A 24 16.26 15.87 5.73
C CYS A 24 15.69 16.10 4.32
N GLY A 25 14.37 16.14 4.15
CA GLY A 25 13.68 16.36 2.87
C GLY A 25 13.60 15.15 1.95
N ASP A 26 14.10 13.96 2.35
CA ASP A 26 14.12 12.76 1.51
C ASP A 26 12.72 12.33 1.07
N CYS A 27 11.74 12.44 1.96
CA CYS A 27 10.33 12.15 1.66
C CYS A 27 9.78 13.06 0.55
N GLY A 28 10.09 14.35 0.56
CA GLY A 28 9.70 15.29 -0.49
C GLY A 28 10.39 14.97 -1.82
N ARG A 29 11.71 14.68 -1.78
CA ARG A 29 12.46 14.32 -3.00
C ARG A 29 11.94 13.05 -3.64
N VAL A 30 11.76 11.96 -2.89
CA VAL A 30 11.23 10.71 -3.47
C VAL A 30 9.81 10.88 -4.00
N CYS A 31 8.98 11.65 -3.31
CA CYS A 31 7.62 11.94 -3.76
C CYS A 31 7.59 12.73 -5.08
N LYS A 32 8.49 13.70 -5.23
CA LYS A 32 8.57 14.56 -6.42
C LYS A 32 9.35 13.90 -7.56
N GLU A 33 10.56 13.44 -7.29
CA GLU A 33 11.53 13.08 -8.35
C GLU A 33 11.36 11.64 -8.82
N VAL A 34 10.93 10.73 -7.92
CA VAL A 34 10.75 9.31 -8.24
C VAL A 34 9.29 8.98 -8.52
N GLN A 35 8.38 9.43 -7.66
CA GLN A 35 6.95 9.12 -7.82
C GLN A 35 6.17 10.12 -8.68
N GLY A 36 6.74 11.31 -8.94
CA GLY A 36 6.10 12.34 -9.75
C GLY A 36 4.87 13.00 -9.12
N MET A 37 4.61 12.78 -7.82
CA MET A 37 3.38 13.23 -7.16
C MET A 37 3.50 14.61 -6.50
N SER A 38 4.71 15.00 -6.04
CA SER A 38 4.98 16.32 -5.42
C SER A 38 4.07 16.69 -4.23
N ILE A 39 3.60 15.70 -3.47
CA ILE A 39 2.65 15.93 -2.36
C ILE A 39 3.35 16.54 -1.15
N LEU A 40 4.57 16.06 -0.82
CA LEU A 40 5.29 16.45 0.39
C LEU A 40 6.28 17.57 0.09
N HIS A 41 6.22 18.64 0.87
CA HIS A 41 7.12 19.79 0.74
C HIS A 41 7.44 20.42 2.09
N PHE A 42 8.40 21.33 2.11
CA PHE A 42 8.71 22.14 3.29
C PHE A 42 7.74 23.31 3.40
N ALA A 43 7.20 23.50 4.59
CA ALA A 43 6.37 24.65 4.95
C ALA A 43 6.87 25.33 6.21
N GLY A 44 6.39 26.56 6.44
CA GLY A 44 6.81 27.38 7.58
C GLY A 44 8.20 27.99 7.39
N ARG A 45 8.68 28.64 8.45
CA ARG A 45 10.01 29.31 8.49
C ARG A 45 10.60 29.21 9.89
N GLY A 46 11.94 29.23 9.97
CA GLY A 46 12.65 29.20 11.25
C GLY A 46 12.23 28.02 12.14
N PRO A 47 11.87 28.26 13.41
CA PRO A 47 11.44 27.18 14.32
C PRO A 47 10.17 26.44 13.88
N GLY A 48 9.32 27.08 13.08
CA GLY A 48 8.09 26.50 12.53
C GLY A 48 8.29 25.73 11.22
N LEU A 49 9.54 25.56 10.73
CA LEU A 49 9.80 24.78 9.53
C LEU A 49 9.43 23.30 9.76
N HIS A 50 8.62 22.74 8.87
CA HIS A 50 8.18 21.34 8.93
C HIS A 50 7.91 20.78 7.51
N ILE A 51 7.68 19.49 7.42
CA ILE A 51 7.19 18.85 6.21
C ILE A 51 5.66 18.79 6.31
N GLU A 52 4.99 19.17 5.25
CA GLU A 52 3.54 19.06 5.15
C GLU A 52 3.10 18.45 3.82
N ALA A 53 1.81 18.13 3.74
CA ALA A 53 1.14 17.66 2.54
C ALA A 53 -0.05 18.58 2.25
N GLY A 54 0.06 19.40 1.19
CA GLY A 54 -1.09 20.16 0.70
C GLY A 54 -1.59 21.29 1.59
N ASP A 55 -0.80 22.36 1.76
CA ASP A 55 -1.22 23.63 2.36
C ASP A 55 -1.95 23.50 3.72
N ASP A 56 -1.27 22.89 4.69
CA ASP A 56 -1.76 22.69 6.07
C ASP A 56 -3.04 21.83 6.19
N GLN A 57 -3.32 21.03 5.16
CA GLN A 57 -4.45 20.10 5.13
C GLN A 57 -4.01 18.66 5.45
N PRO A 58 -4.90 17.81 5.99
CA PRO A 58 -4.62 16.39 6.15
C PRO A 58 -4.20 15.75 4.83
N ILE A 59 -3.22 14.86 4.85
CA ILE A 59 -2.75 14.18 3.63
C ILE A 59 -3.89 13.44 2.89
N SER A 60 -4.97 13.08 3.58
CA SER A 60 -6.16 12.45 2.99
C SER A 60 -6.87 13.31 1.96
N THR A 61 -6.76 14.63 2.04
CA THR A 61 -7.41 15.57 1.12
C THR A 61 -6.58 15.83 -0.14
N THR A 62 -5.33 15.37 -0.17
CA THR A 62 -4.41 15.56 -1.28
C THR A 62 -4.52 14.46 -2.34
N HIS A 63 -3.89 14.66 -3.50
CA HIS A 63 -3.76 13.66 -4.57
C HIS A 63 -2.81 12.50 -4.23
N CYS A 64 -2.42 12.33 -2.97
CA CYS A 64 -1.55 11.25 -2.54
C CYS A 64 -2.13 9.88 -2.95
N VAL A 65 -1.33 9.08 -3.66
CA VAL A 65 -1.70 7.73 -4.13
C VAL A 65 -1.43 6.63 -3.10
N SER A 66 -0.95 6.99 -1.90
CA SER A 66 -0.65 6.05 -0.80
C SER A 66 0.39 4.99 -1.13
N CYS A 67 1.39 5.30 -1.96
CA CYS A 67 2.43 4.35 -2.39
C CYS A 67 3.43 3.94 -1.29
N GLY A 68 3.53 4.71 -0.19
CA GLY A 68 4.41 4.40 0.95
C GLY A 68 5.89 4.72 0.77
N GLN A 69 6.35 5.21 -0.39
CA GLN A 69 7.77 5.47 -0.65
C GLN A 69 8.38 6.52 0.29
N CYS A 70 7.59 7.50 0.73
CA CYS A 70 8.02 8.47 1.73
C CYS A 70 8.37 7.83 3.09
N ALA A 71 7.67 6.77 3.48
CA ALA A 71 7.98 6.00 4.69
C ALA A 71 9.26 5.15 4.51
N ALA A 72 9.47 4.58 3.32
CA ALA A 72 10.65 3.75 3.03
C ALA A 72 11.98 4.53 3.13
N VAL A 73 11.97 5.83 2.85
CA VAL A 73 13.18 6.69 2.89
C VAL A 73 13.30 7.51 4.17
N CYS A 74 12.34 7.45 5.09
CA CYS A 74 12.36 8.24 6.31
C CYS A 74 13.32 7.62 7.35
N PRO A 75 14.47 8.26 7.68
CA PRO A 75 15.48 7.67 8.54
C PRO A 75 15.08 7.62 10.03
N THR A 76 14.08 8.41 10.43
CA THR A 76 13.65 8.53 11.83
C THR A 76 12.28 7.91 12.11
N GLY A 77 11.62 7.37 11.07
CA GLY A 77 10.24 6.88 11.22
C GLY A 77 9.22 7.98 11.50
N ALA A 78 9.56 9.25 11.26
CA ALA A 78 8.60 10.36 11.33
C ALA A 78 7.43 10.14 10.35
N ILE A 79 7.72 9.50 9.23
CA ILE A 79 6.72 8.95 8.33
C ILE A 79 6.89 7.43 8.36
N ALA A 80 5.83 6.72 8.68
CA ALA A 80 5.84 5.26 8.82
C ALA A 80 4.63 4.64 8.14
N VAL A 81 4.75 3.38 7.74
CA VAL A 81 3.61 2.59 7.26
C VAL A 81 2.65 2.36 8.44
N LYS A 82 1.37 2.60 8.21
CA LYS A 82 0.34 2.39 9.22
C LYS A 82 0.21 0.89 9.53
N THR A 83 0.47 0.53 10.77
CA THR A 83 0.39 -0.86 11.22
C THR A 83 -1.02 -1.23 11.67
N HIS A 84 -1.45 -2.44 11.33
CA HIS A 84 -2.68 -3.05 11.80
C HIS A 84 -2.44 -4.24 12.75
N ILE A 85 -1.19 -4.45 13.18
CA ILE A 85 -0.79 -5.58 14.05
C ILE A 85 -1.67 -5.67 15.30
N GLY A 86 -1.89 -4.55 15.99
CA GLY A 86 -2.72 -4.55 17.19
C GLY A 86 -4.20 -4.94 16.95
N ALA A 87 -4.74 -4.59 15.78
CA ALA A 87 -6.09 -4.99 15.40
C ALA A 87 -6.15 -6.49 15.07
N ALA A 88 -5.15 -6.98 14.32
CA ALA A 88 -5.04 -8.41 14.00
C ALA A 88 -4.88 -9.26 15.26
N TRP A 89 -4.01 -8.84 16.19
CA TRP A 89 -3.81 -9.52 17.47
C TRP A 89 -5.11 -9.61 18.29
N ARG A 90 -5.85 -8.50 18.40
CA ARG A 90 -7.16 -8.53 19.08
C ARG A 90 -8.15 -9.46 18.42
N ALA A 91 -8.18 -9.50 17.08
CA ALA A 91 -9.06 -10.39 16.35
C ALA A 91 -8.74 -11.87 16.59
N LEU A 92 -7.44 -12.23 16.53
CA LEU A 92 -6.97 -13.60 16.77
C LEU A 92 -7.29 -14.12 18.19
N HIS A 93 -7.41 -13.22 19.17
CA HIS A 93 -7.71 -13.60 20.57
C HIS A 93 -9.17 -13.35 20.97
N ASP A 94 -10.03 -12.96 20.05
CA ASP A 94 -11.46 -12.74 20.31
C ASP A 94 -12.25 -14.01 19.95
N PRO A 95 -12.77 -14.77 20.95
CA PRO A 95 -13.45 -16.03 20.69
C PRO A 95 -14.78 -15.88 19.91
N GLN A 96 -15.27 -14.66 19.75
CA GLN A 96 -16.48 -14.38 18.98
C GLN A 96 -16.20 -14.07 17.52
N LYS A 97 -14.92 -14.02 17.11
CA LYS A 97 -14.53 -13.71 15.73
C LYS A 97 -13.97 -14.95 15.04
N ARG A 98 -14.43 -15.15 13.83
CA ARG A 98 -13.79 -16.05 12.88
C ARG A 98 -12.75 -15.28 12.10
N VAL A 99 -11.48 -15.68 12.21
CA VAL A 99 -10.36 -14.98 11.58
C VAL A 99 -9.94 -15.73 10.32
N VAL A 100 -10.09 -15.05 9.20
CA VAL A 100 -9.69 -15.55 7.88
C VAL A 100 -8.50 -14.71 7.39
N ILE A 101 -7.45 -15.37 6.92
CA ILE A 101 -6.20 -14.73 6.47
C ILE A 101 -5.96 -15.06 5.01
N GLN A 102 -5.60 -14.05 4.23
CA GLN A 102 -5.04 -14.22 2.88
C GLN A 102 -3.53 -13.96 2.91
N ILE A 103 -2.75 -14.85 2.29
CA ILE A 103 -1.30 -14.73 2.19
C ILE A 103 -0.94 -14.20 0.81
N ALA A 104 -0.30 -13.03 0.75
CA ALA A 104 0.21 -12.49 -0.51
C ALA A 104 1.43 -13.31 -0.99
N PRO A 105 1.62 -13.50 -2.32
CA PRO A 105 2.72 -14.29 -2.87
C PRO A 105 4.11 -13.83 -2.42
N ALA A 106 4.34 -12.52 -2.29
CA ALA A 106 5.62 -11.97 -1.85
C ALA A 106 5.94 -12.34 -0.38
N VAL A 107 4.93 -12.43 0.49
CA VAL A 107 5.14 -12.70 1.92
C VAL A 107 5.72 -14.10 2.12
N ARG A 108 5.24 -15.12 1.41
CA ARG A 108 5.69 -16.50 1.58
C ARG A 108 7.14 -16.76 1.14
N VAL A 109 7.72 -15.87 0.32
CA VAL A 109 9.12 -15.98 -0.11
C VAL A 109 10.04 -15.00 0.61
N ALA A 110 9.50 -13.93 1.22
CA ALA A 110 10.29 -12.91 1.91
C ALA A 110 10.40 -13.16 3.42
N ILE A 111 9.37 -13.73 4.06
CA ILE A 111 9.35 -13.88 5.52
C ILE A 111 10.43 -14.85 6.01
N GLY A 112 10.82 -15.85 5.21
CA GLY A 112 11.89 -16.79 5.54
C GLY A 112 13.22 -16.12 5.80
N GLU A 113 13.53 -15.05 5.08
CA GLU A 113 14.79 -14.29 5.23
C GLU A 113 14.91 -13.67 6.62
N ALA A 114 13.81 -13.20 7.21
CA ALA A 114 13.79 -12.66 8.57
C ALA A 114 14.14 -13.74 9.65
N TYR A 115 14.05 -15.02 9.29
CA TYR A 115 14.38 -16.15 10.15
C TYR A 115 15.66 -16.89 9.71
N GLY A 116 16.49 -16.24 8.88
CA GLY A 116 17.79 -16.77 8.46
C GLY A 116 17.74 -17.84 7.37
N LEU A 117 16.62 -17.99 6.68
CA LEU A 117 16.52 -18.90 5.54
C LEU A 117 17.07 -18.23 4.27
N PRO A 118 17.46 -19.01 3.24
CA PRO A 118 17.92 -18.46 1.97
C PRO A 118 16.89 -17.51 1.33
N ALA A 119 17.39 -16.47 0.66
CA ALA A 119 16.54 -15.52 -0.05
C ALA A 119 15.67 -16.21 -1.10
N GLY A 120 14.37 -15.89 -1.07
CA GLY A 120 13.39 -16.46 -2.01
C GLY A 120 12.92 -17.88 -1.69
N GLU A 121 13.34 -18.48 -0.58
CA GLU A 121 12.80 -19.78 -0.16
C GLU A 121 11.30 -19.69 0.11
N ASN A 122 10.52 -20.58 -0.52
CA ASN A 122 9.07 -20.62 -0.30
C ASN A 122 8.77 -21.34 1.02
N VAL A 123 8.28 -20.61 1.99
CA VAL A 123 7.95 -21.12 3.34
C VAL A 123 6.44 -21.16 3.61
N LEU A 124 5.61 -21.28 2.57
CA LEU A 124 4.14 -21.26 2.69
C LEU A 124 3.62 -22.22 3.76
N ASP A 125 4.07 -23.48 3.76
CA ASP A 125 3.59 -24.51 4.69
C ASP A 125 3.92 -24.16 6.15
N LYS A 126 5.14 -23.67 6.38
CA LYS A 126 5.58 -23.18 7.71
C LYS A 126 4.74 -21.98 8.16
N LEU A 127 4.48 -21.05 7.23
CA LEU A 127 3.68 -19.86 7.51
C LEU A 127 2.22 -20.20 7.84
N VAL A 128 1.60 -21.10 7.06
CA VAL A 128 0.25 -21.61 7.32
C VAL A 128 0.18 -22.26 8.70
N THR A 129 1.14 -23.11 9.03
CA THR A 129 1.22 -23.75 10.34
C THR A 129 1.33 -22.73 11.47
N ALA A 130 2.22 -21.73 11.32
CA ALA A 130 2.39 -20.67 12.32
C ALA A 130 1.10 -19.87 12.53
N LEU A 131 0.43 -19.45 11.45
CA LEU A 131 -0.82 -18.70 11.53
C LEU A 131 -1.96 -19.51 12.18
N LYS A 132 -2.02 -20.83 11.93
CA LYS A 132 -2.95 -21.74 12.60
C LYS A 132 -2.70 -21.81 14.11
N ILE A 133 -1.44 -21.93 14.52
CA ILE A 133 -1.04 -21.94 15.94
C ILE A 133 -1.40 -20.59 16.60
N MET A 134 -1.29 -19.48 15.88
CA MET A 134 -1.65 -18.16 16.36
C MET A 134 -3.17 -17.93 16.50
N GLY A 135 -4.00 -18.86 16.01
CA GLY A 135 -5.47 -18.81 16.17
C GLY A 135 -6.25 -18.43 14.91
N ALA A 136 -5.63 -18.47 13.72
CA ALA A 136 -6.38 -18.26 12.47
C ALA A 136 -7.29 -19.46 12.17
N ASP A 137 -8.56 -19.20 11.87
CA ASP A 137 -9.57 -20.23 11.53
C ASP A 137 -9.35 -20.76 10.11
N GLU A 138 -9.11 -19.85 9.16
CA GLU A 138 -8.89 -20.19 7.74
C GLU A 138 -7.75 -19.39 7.14
N ILE A 139 -7.04 -20.02 6.23
CA ILE A 139 -5.90 -19.39 5.55
C ILE A 139 -5.99 -19.74 4.07
N TYR A 140 -5.92 -18.70 3.22
CA TYR A 140 -5.99 -18.80 1.77
C TYR A 140 -4.75 -18.21 1.12
N ASP A 141 -4.29 -18.83 0.04
CA ASP A 141 -3.27 -18.26 -0.83
C ASP A 141 -3.94 -17.34 -1.86
N THR A 142 -3.53 -16.07 -1.89
CA THR A 142 -4.05 -15.08 -2.85
C THR A 142 -3.75 -15.43 -4.31
N ILE A 143 -2.87 -16.41 -4.59
CA ILE A 143 -2.64 -16.93 -5.95
C ILE A 143 -3.95 -17.45 -6.57
N PHE A 144 -4.82 -18.09 -5.81
CA PHE A 144 -6.11 -18.51 -6.33
C PHE A 144 -6.92 -17.34 -6.89
N GLY A 145 -6.95 -16.22 -6.15
CA GLY A 145 -7.56 -14.98 -6.64
C GLY A 145 -6.85 -14.40 -7.86
N ALA A 146 -5.51 -14.55 -7.92
CA ALA A 146 -4.74 -14.09 -9.08
C ALA A 146 -5.08 -14.88 -10.35
N ASP A 147 -5.28 -16.19 -10.26
CA ASP A 147 -5.70 -17.01 -11.39
C ASP A 147 -7.09 -16.58 -11.91
N LEU A 148 -8.02 -16.26 -10.99
CA LEU A 148 -9.31 -15.71 -11.35
C LEU A 148 -9.20 -14.35 -12.06
N THR A 149 -8.35 -13.46 -11.53
CA THR A 149 -8.10 -12.14 -12.13
C THR A 149 -7.54 -12.30 -13.56
N VAL A 150 -6.52 -13.14 -13.74
CA VAL A 150 -5.93 -13.42 -15.06
C VAL A 150 -6.99 -13.93 -16.04
N ARG A 151 -7.85 -14.82 -15.59
CA ARG A 151 -8.94 -15.38 -16.42
C ARG A 151 -9.92 -14.29 -16.89
N GLU A 152 -10.33 -13.41 -15.99
CA GLU A 152 -11.28 -12.34 -16.33
C GLU A 152 -10.62 -11.23 -17.18
N GLU A 153 -9.39 -10.84 -16.86
CA GLU A 153 -8.64 -9.86 -17.68
C GLU A 153 -8.35 -10.40 -19.08
N SER A 154 -8.03 -11.69 -19.21
CA SER A 154 -7.80 -12.31 -20.53
C SER A 154 -9.05 -12.27 -21.40
N LYS A 155 -10.24 -12.56 -20.85
CA LYS A 155 -11.50 -12.46 -21.58
C LYS A 155 -11.78 -11.01 -22.00
N GLU A 156 -11.57 -10.06 -21.11
CA GLU A 156 -11.73 -8.65 -21.41
C GLU A 156 -10.77 -8.20 -22.52
N PHE A 157 -9.50 -8.61 -22.43
CA PHE A 157 -8.49 -8.29 -23.45
C PHE A 157 -8.87 -8.82 -24.84
N LEU A 158 -9.27 -10.08 -24.93
CA LEU A 158 -9.69 -10.68 -26.21
C LEU A 158 -10.89 -9.92 -26.81
N ARG A 159 -11.89 -9.60 -25.99
CA ARG A 159 -13.03 -8.81 -26.44
C ARG A 159 -12.60 -7.43 -26.95
N ARG A 160 -11.69 -6.73 -26.25
CA ARG A 160 -11.17 -5.42 -26.67
C ARG A 160 -10.34 -5.50 -27.95
N LEU A 161 -9.61 -6.61 -28.17
CA LEU A 161 -8.91 -6.86 -29.44
C LEU A 161 -9.86 -7.03 -30.61
N GLU A 162 -10.98 -7.76 -30.43
CA GLU A 162 -12.00 -7.96 -31.44
C GLU A 162 -12.71 -6.66 -31.82
N THR A 163 -13.01 -5.84 -30.85
CA THR A 163 -13.73 -4.56 -31.06
C THR A 163 -12.81 -3.39 -31.45
N GLY A 164 -11.51 -3.51 -31.17
CA GLY A 164 -10.54 -2.42 -31.36
C GLY A 164 -10.70 -1.26 -30.34
N GLU A 165 -11.53 -1.44 -29.30
CA GLU A 165 -11.86 -0.36 -28.35
C GLU A 165 -11.03 -0.42 -27.06
N ASN A 166 -10.77 0.75 -26.48
CA ASN A 166 -10.11 0.92 -25.17
C ASN A 166 -8.76 0.19 -25.04
N LEU A 167 -8.00 0.14 -26.12
CA LEU A 167 -6.62 -0.35 -26.13
C LEU A 167 -5.62 0.82 -25.97
N PRO A 168 -4.45 0.58 -25.33
CA PRO A 168 -4.06 -0.66 -24.67
C PRO A 168 -4.90 -0.95 -23.42
N LEU A 169 -5.11 -2.22 -23.08
CA LEU A 169 -5.65 -2.63 -21.80
C LEU A 169 -4.57 -2.39 -20.72
N MET A 170 -4.93 -1.73 -19.63
CA MET A 170 -4.07 -1.51 -18.47
C MET A 170 -4.67 -2.24 -17.28
N THR A 171 -3.84 -3.03 -16.56
CA THR A 171 -4.31 -3.75 -15.37
C THR A 171 -4.68 -2.80 -14.24
N SER A 172 -5.60 -3.21 -13.35
CA SER A 172 -6.17 -2.39 -12.28
C SER A 172 -5.96 -2.96 -10.87
N CYS A 173 -5.10 -3.98 -10.73
CA CYS A 173 -4.88 -4.64 -9.44
C CYS A 173 -4.13 -3.76 -8.40
N CYS A 174 -3.41 -2.72 -8.83
CA CYS A 174 -2.70 -1.81 -7.93
C CYS A 174 -3.55 -0.56 -7.62
N PRO A 175 -4.04 -0.36 -6.38
CA PRO A 175 -4.89 0.78 -6.04
C PRO A 175 -4.17 2.13 -6.17
N SER A 176 -2.86 2.18 -5.95
CA SER A 176 -2.07 3.40 -6.16
C SER A 176 -2.01 3.80 -7.63
N TRP A 177 -1.89 2.82 -8.53
CA TRP A 177 -1.92 3.05 -9.97
C TRP A 177 -3.30 3.54 -10.45
N VAL A 178 -4.37 2.86 -10.03
CA VAL A 178 -5.74 3.28 -10.37
C VAL A 178 -5.98 4.72 -9.91
N ARG A 179 -5.64 5.04 -8.67
CA ARG A 179 -5.78 6.38 -8.12
C ARG A 179 -4.94 7.43 -8.88
N TYR A 180 -3.73 7.07 -9.30
CA TYR A 180 -2.91 7.93 -10.15
C TYR A 180 -3.60 8.22 -11.48
N VAL A 181 -4.14 7.19 -12.14
CA VAL A 181 -4.86 7.36 -13.41
C VAL A 181 -6.08 8.25 -13.23
N GLU A 182 -6.88 8.03 -12.19
CA GLU A 182 -8.08 8.82 -11.91
C GLU A 182 -7.77 10.32 -11.71
N GLN A 183 -6.66 10.63 -11.07
CA GLN A 183 -6.31 11.99 -10.68
C GLN A 183 -5.47 12.72 -11.73
N GLU A 184 -4.47 12.06 -12.28
CA GLU A 184 -3.45 12.68 -13.12
C GLU A 184 -3.60 12.35 -14.61
N ARG A 185 -4.31 11.28 -14.96
CA ARG A 185 -4.44 10.77 -16.32
C ARG A 185 -5.87 10.27 -16.63
N PRO A 186 -6.92 11.05 -16.38
CA PRO A 186 -8.32 10.59 -16.49
C PRO A 186 -8.69 10.10 -17.89
N GLN A 187 -7.97 10.52 -18.93
CA GLN A 187 -8.17 10.01 -20.29
C GLN A 187 -7.94 8.51 -20.43
N PHE A 188 -7.19 7.88 -19.51
CA PHE A 188 -6.89 6.44 -19.52
C PHE A 188 -7.82 5.60 -18.62
N ILE A 189 -8.79 6.20 -17.93
CA ILE A 189 -9.73 5.45 -17.07
C ILE A 189 -10.42 4.34 -17.88
N LYS A 190 -10.85 4.62 -19.11
CA LYS A 190 -11.47 3.63 -20.00
C LYS A 190 -10.54 2.49 -20.41
N ASN A 191 -9.24 2.67 -20.29
CA ASN A 191 -8.23 1.68 -20.61
C ASN A 191 -7.94 0.73 -19.43
N LEU A 192 -8.33 1.12 -18.19
CA LEU A 192 -8.17 0.25 -17.03
C LEU A 192 -9.03 -1.02 -17.18
N SER A 193 -8.52 -2.13 -16.68
CA SER A 193 -9.28 -3.38 -16.57
C SER A 193 -10.44 -3.22 -15.59
N SER A 194 -11.56 -3.83 -15.90
CA SER A 194 -12.72 -3.92 -15.00
C SER A 194 -12.61 -5.09 -14.01
N ALA A 195 -11.60 -5.95 -14.14
CA ALA A 195 -11.39 -7.07 -13.24
C ALA A 195 -11.01 -6.60 -11.83
N LEU A 196 -11.52 -7.31 -10.83
CA LEU A 196 -11.17 -7.09 -9.44
C LEU A 196 -9.71 -7.51 -9.17
N SER A 197 -9.10 -6.92 -8.15
CA SER A 197 -7.75 -7.34 -7.73
C SER A 197 -7.76 -8.78 -7.19
N PRO A 198 -6.63 -9.51 -7.23
CA PRO A 198 -6.53 -10.86 -6.66
C PRO A 198 -7.05 -11.00 -5.22
N MET A 199 -6.84 -9.98 -4.41
CA MET A 199 -7.32 -9.97 -3.03
C MET A 199 -8.85 -9.85 -2.94
N GLN A 200 -9.48 -9.20 -3.91
CA GLN A 200 -10.94 -9.02 -3.95
C GLN A 200 -11.67 -10.20 -4.61
N MET A 201 -10.99 -10.91 -5.52
CA MET A 201 -11.50 -12.13 -6.17
C MET A 201 -11.63 -13.29 -5.18
#